data_a828290d1b14e8491a06d72c365ee074
#
_entry.id   a828290d1b14e8491a06d72c365ee074
#
_cell.length_a   1.000
_cell.length_b   1.000
_cell.length_c   1.000
_cell.angle_alpha   90.00
_cell.angle_beta   90.00
_cell.angle_gamma   90.00
#
_symmetry.space_group_name_H-M   'P 1'
#
loop_
_entity.id
_entity.type
_entity.pdbx_description
1 polymer ?
#
loop_
_entity_poly.entity_id
_entity_poly.type
_entity_poly.pdbx_seq_one_letter_code
_entity_poly.pdbx_strand_id
1 'polypeptide(L)'
;MKLNPTTEKFILHWGEMGTKWGVNRTVAQIHALLYILGRPMNAEEITETLGVARSNVSNSIKELQNLRLVHTVHILGDRRD
;
A
#
# COMPACT_ATOMS: atom_id res chain seq x y z
N MET A 1 9.08 8.30 -5.21
CA MET A 1 8.91 7.42 -4.04
C MET A 1 9.87 7.84 -2.95
N LYS A 2 9.39 8.00 -1.72
CA LYS A 2 10.20 8.55 -0.62
C LYS A 2 10.79 7.45 0.28
N LEU A 3 11.43 6.47 -0.33
CA LEU A 3 11.99 5.33 0.37
C LEU A 3 13.45 5.15 -0.03
N ASN A 4 14.19 4.34 0.74
CA ASN A 4 15.55 4.05 0.33
C ASN A 4 15.53 3.15 -0.92
N PRO A 5 16.61 3.15 -1.71
CA PRO A 5 16.64 2.42 -2.97
C PRO A 5 16.34 0.92 -2.86
N THR A 6 16.79 0.28 -1.80
CA THR A 6 16.54 -1.15 -1.59
C THR A 6 15.06 -1.43 -1.39
N THR A 7 14.40 -0.62 -0.55
CA THR A 7 12.97 -0.75 -0.29
C THR A 7 12.15 -0.45 -1.54
N GLU A 8 12.55 0.59 -2.29
CA GLU A 8 11.88 0.91 -3.55
C GLU A 8 11.95 -0.25 -4.54
N LYS A 9 13.13 -0.85 -4.70
CA LYS A 9 13.30 -2.00 -5.59
C LYS A 9 12.41 -3.16 -5.18
N PHE A 10 12.30 -3.44 -3.89
CA PHE A 10 11.44 -4.50 -3.40
C PHE A 10 9.98 -4.24 -3.76
N ILE A 11 9.51 -3.02 -3.52
CA ILE A 11 8.11 -2.66 -3.78
C ILE A 11 7.81 -2.72 -5.28
N LEU A 12 8.71 -2.20 -6.11
CA LEU A 12 8.55 -2.25 -7.56
C LEU A 12 8.54 -3.68 -8.08
N HIS A 13 9.45 -4.50 -7.58
CA HIS A 13 9.50 -5.91 -7.94
C HIS A 13 8.23 -6.65 -7.53
N TRP A 14 7.74 -6.39 -6.33
CA TRP A 14 6.50 -6.99 -5.83
C TRP A 14 5.31 -6.60 -6.68
N GLY A 15 5.25 -5.32 -7.11
CA GLY A 15 4.22 -4.85 -8.00
C GLY A 15 4.24 -5.57 -9.35
N GLU A 16 5.44 -5.80 -9.90
CA GLU A 16 5.62 -6.54 -11.14
C GLU A 16 5.15 -7.98 -11.00
N MET A 17 5.53 -8.64 -9.91
CA MET A 17 5.10 -10.01 -9.66
C MET A 17 3.59 -10.10 -9.49
N GLY A 18 3.00 -9.14 -8.77
CA GLY A 18 1.56 -9.09 -8.61
C GLY A 18 0.83 -9.02 -9.94
N THR A 19 1.36 -8.23 -10.88
CA THR A 19 0.80 -8.12 -12.23
C THR A 19 0.79 -9.47 -12.92
N LYS A 20 1.85 -10.24 -12.79
CA LYS A 20 1.94 -11.57 -13.39
C LYS A 20 0.93 -12.55 -12.80
N TRP A 21 0.53 -12.33 -11.56
CA TRP A 21 -0.46 -13.16 -10.88
C TRP A 21 -1.89 -12.65 -11.05
N GLY A 22 -2.07 -11.60 -11.85
CA GLY A 22 -3.39 -11.02 -12.08
C GLY A 22 -3.82 -10.00 -11.04
N VAL A 23 -2.91 -9.55 -10.21
CA VAL A 23 -3.19 -8.55 -9.19
C VAL A 23 -2.82 -7.17 -9.72
N ASN A 24 -3.63 -6.15 -9.39
CA ASN A 24 -3.32 -4.78 -9.78
C ASN A 24 -1.98 -4.35 -9.17
N ARG A 25 -1.15 -3.68 -9.99
CA ARG A 25 0.18 -3.26 -9.54
C ARG A 25 0.13 -2.40 -8.27
N THR A 26 -0.79 -1.43 -8.21
CA THR A 26 -0.91 -0.55 -7.05
C THR A 26 -1.30 -1.34 -5.80
N VAL A 27 -2.20 -2.29 -5.93
CA VAL A 27 -2.59 -3.17 -4.82
C VAL A 27 -1.38 -3.91 -4.27
N ALA A 28 -0.58 -4.51 -5.16
CA ALA A 28 0.61 -5.25 -4.77
C ALA A 28 1.66 -4.34 -4.12
N GLN A 29 1.86 -3.14 -4.66
CA GLN A 29 2.81 -2.19 -4.11
C GLN A 29 2.42 -1.72 -2.71
N ILE A 30 1.15 -1.44 -2.49
CA ILE A 30 0.67 -1.04 -1.16
C ILE A 30 0.84 -2.18 -0.15
N HIS A 31 0.51 -3.39 -0.57
CA HIS A 31 0.69 -4.57 0.29
C HIS A 31 2.16 -4.72 0.71
N ALA A 32 3.08 -4.60 -0.25
CA ALA A 32 4.51 -4.68 0.03
C ALA A 32 4.98 -3.57 0.96
N LEU A 33 4.50 -2.35 0.73
CA LEU A 33 4.85 -1.20 1.55
C LEU A 33 4.44 -1.42 3.01
N LEU A 34 3.20 -1.83 3.24
CA LEU A 34 2.71 -2.07 4.59
C LEU A 34 3.45 -3.21 5.27
N TYR A 35 3.78 -4.24 4.51
CA TYR A 35 4.53 -5.38 5.03
C TYR A 35 5.93 -4.97 5.50
N ILE A 36 6.64 -4.21 4.67
CA ILE A 36 8.01 -3.78 4.98
C ILE A 36 8.06 -2.81 6.16
N LEU A 37 7.17 -1.83 6.18
CA LEU A 37 7.18 -0.82 7.24
C LEU A 37 6.66 -1.37 8.56
N GLY A 38 5.78 -2.36 8.51
CA GLY A 38 5.27 -3.02 9.70
C GLY A 38 4.50 -2.10 10.65
N ARG A 39 3.91 -1.02 10.12
CA ARG A 39 3.11 -0.09 10.90
C ARG A 39 1.88 0.36 10.14
N PRO A 40 0.84 0.82 10.86
CA PRO A 40 -0.34 1.38 10.19
C PRO A 40 0.02 2.64 9.39
N MET A 41 -0.67 2.82 8.27
CA MET A 41 -0.54 4.00 7.43
C MET A 41 -1.93 4.44 7.00
N ASN A 42 -2.14 5.74 6.86
CA ASN A 42 -3.38 6.23 6.29
C ASN A 42 -3.21 6.41 4.77
N ALA A 43 -4.34 6.61 4.07
CA ALA A 43 -4.33 6.71 2.61
C ALA A 43 -3.45 7.86 2.11
N GLU A 44 -3.42 8.97 2.84
CA GLU A 44 -2.61 10.12 2.47
C GLU A 44 -1.13 9.81 2.52
N GLU A 45 -0.67 9.14 3.57
CA GLU A 45 0.73 8.72 3.67
C GLU A 45 1.12 7.78 2.55
N ILE A 46 0.25 6.83 2.22
CA ILE A 46 0.50 5.88 1.15
C ILE A 46 0.60 6.62 -0.19
N THR A 47 -0.32 7.55 -0.43
CA THR A 47 -0.33 8.36 -1.64
C THR A 47 0.98 9.12 -1.80
N GLU A 48 1.43 9.79 -0.74
CA GLU A 48 2.67 10.56 -0.78
C GLU A 48 3.90 9.65 -0.94
N THR A 49 3.91 8.54 -0.24
CA THR A 49 5.06 7.64 -0.26
C THR A 49 5.25 6.98 -1.61
N LEU A 50 4.17 6.50 -2.21
CA LEU A 50 4.26 5.79 -3.50
C LEU A 50 4.15 6.72 -4.71
N GLY A 51 3.63 7.93 -4.52
CA GLY A 51 3.47 8.87 -5.63
C GLY A 51 2.39 8.45 -6.62
N VAL A 52 1.33 7.81 -6.13
CA VAL A 52 0.21 7.36 -6.96
C VAL A 52 -1.04 8.16 -6.63
N ALA A 53 -2.03 8.13 -7.53
CA ALA A 53 -3.27 8.88 -7.34
C ALA A 53 -4.04 8.39 -6.11
N ARG A 54 -4.65 9.31 -5.39
CA ARG A 54 -5.41 9.01 -4.18
C ARG A 54 -6.55 8.03 -4.43
N SER A 55 -7.22 8.16 -5.57
CA SER A 55 -8.31 7.24 -5.94
C SER A 55 -7.80 5.83 -6.11
N ASN A 56 -6.62 5.65 -6.69
CA ASN A 56 -6.01 4.34 -6.83
C ASN A 56 -5.67 3.75 -5.47
N VAL A 57 -5.17 4.57 -4.55
CA VAL A 57 -4.87 4.13 -3.19
C VAL A 57 -6.13 3.66 -2.49
N SER A 58 -7.20 4.47 -2.54
CA SER A 58 -8.47 4.13 -1.89
C SER A 58 -9.05 2.83 -2.41
N ASN A 59 -9.08 2.65 -3.72
CA ASN A 59 -9.59 1.44 -4.34
C ASN A 59 -8.72 0.22 -3.99
N SER A 60 -7.41 0.41 -3.98
CA SER A 60 -6.48 -0.66 -3.65
C SER A 60 -6.60 -1.11 -2.20
N ILE A 61 -6.80 -0.17 -1.28
CA ILE A 61 -7.00 -0.50 0.13
C ILE A 61 -8.27 -1.34 0.30
N LYS A 62 -9.35 -0.97 -0.38
CA LYS A 62 -10.59 -1.76 -0.34
C LYS A 62 -10.37 -3.17 -0.83
N GLU A 63 -9.62 -3.32 -1.92
CA GLU A 63 -9.27 -4.64 -2.47
C GLU A 63 -8.49 -5.46 -1.46
N LEU A 64 -7.48 -4.87 -0.83
CA LEU A 64 -6.68 -5.55 0.18
C LEU A 64 -7.51 -5.94 1.41
N GLN A 65 -8.45 -5.09 1.80
CA GLN A 65 -9.36 -5.39 2.90
C GLN A 65 -10.30 -6.54 2.54
N ASN A 66 -10.81 -6.56 1.32
CA ASN A 66 -11.66 -7.65 0.84
C ASN A 66 -10.91 -8.97 0.82
N LEU A 67 -9.63 -8.95 0.48
CA LEU A 67 -8.77 -10.12 0.49
C LEU A 67 -8.28 -10.47 1.91
N ARG A 68 -8.59 -9.64 2.88
CA ARG A 68 -8.19 -9.79 4.29
C ARG A 68 -6.67 -9.77 4.48
N LEU A 69 -5.97 -9.09 3.58
CA LEU A 69 -4.53 -8.92 3.68
C LEU A 69 -4.16 -7.72 4.54
N VAL A 70 -5.09 -6.78 4.69
CA VAL A 70 -4.93 -5.63 5.59
C VAL A 70 -6.23 -5.41 6.36
N HIS A 71 -6.15 -4.68 7.45
CA HIS A 71 -7.32 -4.32 8.24
C HIS A 71 -7.17 -2.89 8.75
N THR A 72 -8.30 -2.28 9.10
CA THR A 72 -8.32 -0.93 9.63
C THR A 72 -7.89 -0.93 11.09
N VAL A 73 -6.98 -0.02 11.43
CA VAL A 73 -6.54 0.18 12.81
C VAL A 73 -7.00 1.57 13.24
N HIS A 74 -7.64 1.63 14.39
CA HIS A 74 -8.10 2.90 14.96
C HIS A 74 -7.10 3.36 16.03
N ILE A 75 -6.50 4.52 15.80
CA ILE A 75 -5.57 5.13 16.75
C ILE A 75 -6.33 6.17 17.54
N LEU A 76 -6.18 6.13 18.85
CA LEU A 76 -6.88 7.06 19.75
C LEU A 76 -6.62 8.51 19.34
N GLY A 77 -7.69 9.27 19.12
CA GLY A 77 -7.61 10.65 18.69
C GLY A 77 -7.43 10.88 17.20
N ASP A 78 -7.20 9.85 16.43
CA ASP A 78 -7.05 9.94 14.97
C ASP A 78 -8.35 9.53 14.30
N ARG A 79 -8.84 10.37 13.40
CA ARG A 79 -10.09 10.14 12.68
C ARG A 79 -9.88 9.81 11.20
N ARG A 80 -8.64 9.71 10.77
CA ARG A 80 -8.34 9.35 9.38
C ARG A 80 -8.29 7.84 9.22
N ASP A 81 -8.75 7.42 8.09
CA ASP A 81 -8.79 6.00 7.75
C ASP A 81 -7.44 5.47 7.27
#